data_ccbb69d1f8af6f56f392cfe948d6654c
#
_entry.id   ccbb69d1f8af6f56f392cfe948d6654c
#
_cell.length_a   1.000
_cell.length_b   1.000
_cell.length_c   1.000
_cell.angle_alpha   90.00
_cell.angle_beta   90.00
_cell.angle_gamma   90.00
#
_symmetry.space_group_name_H-M   'P 1'
#
loop_
_entity.id
_entity.type
_entity.pdbx_description
1 polymer ?
#
loop_
_entity_poly.entity_id
_entity_poly.type
_entity_poly.pdbx_seq_one_letter_code
_entity_poly.pdbx_strand_id
1 'polypeptide(L)'
;MIFPEDVLIGKNCVIGSGVIIKNSIIGDRVVLQDKCMIGQKGFGFIPIKGKNIKFPHIGKVLIKDDVEIATGCTIDRGSVDDTVIGNNTYLDNQVHVAHNVQIGSNCMIAGQVGFAGSTKVGNNVSIGG
;
A
#
# COMPACT_ATOMS: atom_id res chain seq x y z
N MET A 1 -7.48 -6.61 -11.58
CA MET A 1 -6.45 -7.04 -12.55
C MET A 1 -5.13 -7.25 -11.82
N ILE A 2 -4.48 -8.35 -12.08
CA ILE A 2 -3.20 -8.72 -11.46
C ILE A 2 -2.15 -8.82 -12.55
N PHE A 3 -0.97 -8.22 -12.31
CA PHE A 3 0.17 -8.27 -13.24
C PHE A 3 1.15 -9.35 -12.75
N PRO A 4 1.04 -10.58 -13.26
CA PRO A 4 1.68 -11.75 -12.66
C PRO A 4 3.21 -11.72 -12.66
N GLU A 5 3.83 -10.97 -13.55
CA GLU A 5 5.29 -10.89 -13.62
C GLU A 5 5.91 -10.20 -12.40
N ASP A 6 5.13 -9.34 -11.75
CA ASP A 6 5.62 -8.49 -10.66
C ASP A 6 4.85 -8.71 -9.34
N VAL A 7 4.05 -9.76 -9.25
CA VAL A 7 3.17 -9.98 -8.11
C VAL A 7 3.31 -11.42 -7.60
N LEU A 8 3.46 -11.54 -6.27
CA LEU A 8 3.33 -12.81 -5.55
C LEU A 8 2.19 -12.66 -4.54
N ILE A 9 1.31 -13.66 -4.48
CA ILE A 9 0.17 -13.69 -3.57
C ILE A 9 0.23 -14.97 -2.76
N GLY A 10 0.12 -14.85 -1.44
CA GLY A 10 0.11 -15.97 -0.53
C GLY A 10 -1.19 -16.78 -0.56
N LYS A 11 -1.40 -17.57 0.48
CA LYS A 11 -2.51 -18.52 0.58
C LYS A 11 -3.74 -17.88 1.19
N ASN A 12 -4.92 -18.38 0.76
CA ASN A 12 -6.21 -18.04 1.38
C ASN A 12 -6.53 -16.55 1.36
N CYS A 13 -6.10 -15.84 0.32
CA CYS A 13 -6.42 -14.43 0.13
C CYS A 13 -7.80 -14.27 -0.52
N VAL A 14 -8.49 -13.19 -0.17
CA VAL A 14 -9.75 -12.78 -0.81
C VAL A 14 -9.50 -11.48 -1.55
N ILE A 15 -9.76 -11.47 -2.84
CA ILE A 15 -9.53 -10.31 -3.69
C ILE A 15 -10.86 -9.91 -4.33
N GLY A 16 -11.32 -8.71 -4.02
CA GLY A 16 -12.59 -8.17 -4.48
C GLY A 16 -12.60 -7.75 -5.95
N SER A 17 -13.72 -7.23 -6.38
CA SER A 17 -13.94 -6.79 -7.75
C SER A 17 -13.18 -5.50 -8.05
N GLY A 18 -12.61 -5.40 -9.24
CA GLY A 18 -11.94 -4.20 -9.70
C GLY A 18 -10.62 -3.89 -8.97
N VAL A 19 -10.08 -4.83 -8.22
CA VAL A 19 -8.77 -4.69 -7.57
C VAL A 19 -7.68 -4.74 -8.63
N ILE A 20 -6.71 -3.83 -8.52
CA ILE A 20 -5.53 -3.80 -9.38
C ILE A 20 -4.29 -4.00 -8.50
N ILE A 21 -3.50 -5.00 -8.83
CA ILE A 21 -2.28 -5.33 -8.07
C ILE A 21 -1.08 -5.34 -9.03
N LYS A 22 -0.08 -4.55 -8.69
CA LYS A 22 1.20 -4.46 -9.40
C LYS A 22 2.34 -4.43 -8.38
N ASN A 23 3.52 -4.89 -8.79
CA ASN A 23 4.76 -4.66 -8.04
C ASN A 23 4.63 -4.95 -6.53
N SER A 24 4.03 -6.08 -6.19
CA SER A 24 3.66 -6.34 -4.80
C SER A 24 3.92 -7.78 -4.39
N ILE A 25 4.25 -7.95 -3.12
CA ILE A 25 4.29 -9.25 -2.46
C ILE A 25 3.24 -9.22 -1.36
N ILE A 26 2.27 -10.10 -1.49
CA ILE A 26 1.12 -10.20 -0.58
C ILE A 26 1.21 -11.49 0.21
N GLY A 27 1.11 -11.39 1.51
CA GLY A 27 1.19 -12.53 2.42
C GLY A 27 -0.06 -13.41 2.39
N ASP A 28 -0.22 -14.18 3.45
CA ASP A 28 -1.31 -15.14 3.59
C ASP A 28 -2.54 -14.49 4.24
N ARG A 29 -3.72 -14.98 3.89
CA ARG A 29 -5.01 -14.57 4.49
C ARG A 29 -5.25 -13.05 4.43
N VAL A 30 -4.79 -12.43 3.36
CA VAL A 30 -5.01 -11.00 3.11
C VAL A 30 -6.36 -10.82 2.43
N VAL A 31 -7.10 -9.80 2.85
CA VAL A 31 -8.35 -9.40 2.24
C VAL A 31 -8.19 -8.05 1.59
N LEU A 32 -8.40 -8.00 0.28
CA LEU A 32 -8.44 -6.75 -0.49
C LEU A 32 -9.87 -6.57 -0.98
N GLN A 33 -10.55 -5.56 -0.46
CA GLN A 33 -11.91 -5.26 -0.87
C GLN A 33 -11.96 -4.56 -2.22
N ASP A 34 -13.16 -4.34 -2.72
CA ASP A 34 -13.37 -3.86 -4.08
C ASP A 34 -12.63 -2.57 -4.40
N LYS A 35 -12.12 -2.49 -5.61
CA LYS A 35 -11.48 -1.29 -6.18
C LYS A 35 -10.22 -0.80 -5.45
N CYS A 36 -9.55 -1.65 -4.69
CA CYS A 36 -8.22 -1.31 -4.18
C CYS A 36 -7.21 -1.24 -5.32
N MET A 37 -6.30 -0.29 -5.23
CA MET A 37 -5.20 -0.13 -6.19
C MET A 37 -3.87 -0.25 -5.47
N ILE A 38 -3.16 -1.34 -5.71
CA ILE A 38 -1.93 -1.69 -5.01
C ILE A 38 -0.74 -1.66 -5.96
N GLY A 39 0.33 -0.98 -5.56
CA GLY A 39 1.58 -1.00 -6.30
C GLY A 39 1.70 0.01 -7.44
N GLN A 40 0.88 1.05 -7.43
CA GLN A 40 0.96 2.15 -8.38
C GLN A 40 2.24 2.95 -8.18
N LYS A 41 2.65 3.69 -9.21
CA LYS A 41 3.75 4.64 -9.09
C LYS A 41 3.34 5.77 -8.14
N GLY A 42 4.21 6.07 -7.18
CA GLY A 42 3.98 7.14 -6.23
C GLY A 42 4.20 8.53 -6.80
N PHE A 43 3.87 9.52 -6.00
CA PHE A 43 4.03 10.94 -6.30
C PHE A 43 5.40 11.39 -5.81
N GLY A 44 6.36 11.44 -6.71
CA GLY A 44 7.72 11.82 -6.41
C GLY A 44 8.34 12.63 -7.54
N PHE A 45 8.85 13.82 -7.21
CA PHE A 45 9.43 14.75 -8.18
C PHE A 45 10.69 15.40 -7.62
N ILE A 46 11.62 15.69 -8.52
CA ILE A 46 12.80 16.50 -8.22
C ILE A 46 12.61 17.85 -8.92
N PRO A 47 12.47 18.96 -8.18
CA PRO A 47 12.35 20.28 -8.81
C PRO A 47 13.72 20.74 -9.31
N ILE A 48 13.84 20.98 -10.59
CA ILE A 48 15.04 21.52 -11.22
C ILE A 48 14.64 22.68 -12.12
N LYS A 49 15.09 23.90 -11.78
CA LYS A 49 14.95 25.13 -12.59
C LYS A 49 13.63 25.20 -13.39
N GLY A 50 12.51 25.36 -12.70
CA GLY A 50 11.20 25.52 -13.34
C GLY A 50 10.59 24.26 -13.93
N LYS A 51 11.16 23.10 -13.68
CA LYS A 51 10.63 21.80 -14.08
C LYS A 51 10.49 20.88 -12.88
N ASN A 52 9.48 20.03 -12.93
CA ASN A 52 9.38 18.89 -12.03
C ASN A 52 9.77 17.63 -12.80
N ILE A 53 10.87 17.03 -12.41
CA ILE A 53 11.33 15.79 -13.02
C ILE A 53 10.80 14.62 -12.17
N LYS A 54 10.09 13.71 -12.80
CA LYS A 54 9.55 12.52 -12.12
C LYS A 54 10.69 11.65 -11.60
N PHE A 55 10.63 11.32 -10.32
CA PHE A 55 11.54 10.37 -9.72
C PHE A 55 11.09 8.95 -10.04
N PRO A 56 11.96 8.07 -10.56
CA PRO A 56 11.58 6.69 -10.84
C PRO A 56 11.35 5.91 -9.54
N HIS A 57 10.27 5.13 -9.50
CA HIS A 57 9.94 4.25 -8.38
C HIS A 57 10.13 2.81 -8.81
N ILE A 58 11.01 2.09 -8.13
CA ILE A 58 11.38 0.71 -8.44
C ILE A 58 11.16 -0.26 -7.28
N GLY A 59 10.80 0.27 -6.10
CA GLY A 59 10.46 -0.55 -4.94
C GLY A 59 9.12 -1.25 -5.11
N LYS A 60 8.77 -2.08 -4.15
CA LYS A 60 7.54 -2.87 -4.13
C LYS A 60 6.60 -2.39 -3.03
N VAL A 61 5.43 -3.03 -2.98
CA VAL A 61 4.55 -3.04 -1.81
C VAL A 61 4.67 -4.40 -1.16
N LEU A 62 4.92 -4.43 0.15
CA LEU A 62 4.90 -5.64 0.94
C LEU A 62 3.70 -5.58 1.89
N ILE A 63 2.72 -6.43 1.65
CA ILE A 63 1.56 -6.59 2.53
C ILE A 63 1.75 -7.90 3.26
N LYS A 64 1.86 -7.83 4.58
CA LYS A 64 2.12 -9.01 5.40
C LYS A 64 0.85 -9.84 5.62
N ASP A 65 0.91 -10.81 6.51
CA ASP A 65 -0.20 -11.75 6.73
C ASP A 65 -1.36 -11.10 7.48
N ASP A 66 -2.56 -11.61 7.24
CA ASP A 66 -3.77 -11.24 7.97
C ASP A 66 -4.14 -9.75 7.88
N VAL A 67 -3.70 -9.08 6.82
CA VAL A 67 -4.02 -7.67 6.56
C VAL A 67 -5.37 -7.59 5.85
N GLU A 68 -6.19 -6.62 6.24
CA GLU A 68 -7.41 -6.29 5.51
C GLU A 68 -7.35 -4.85 5.02
N ILE A 69 -7.61 -4.67 3.73
CA ILE A 69 -7.61 -3.36 3.07
C ILE A 69 -8.99 -3.15 2.46
N ALA A 70 -9.70 -2.17 2.97
CA ALA A 70 -11.07 -1.91 2.56
C ALA A 70 -11.17 -1.17 1.22
N THR A 71 -12.37 -0.89 0.81
CA THR A 71 -12.72 -0.43 -0.52
C THR A 71 -12.03 0.88 -0.91
N GLY A 72 -11.52 0.91 -2.12
CA GLY A 72 -10.99 2.13 -2.71
C GLY A 72 -9.67 2.63 -2.13
N CYS A 73 -8.98 1.84 -1.33
CA CYS A 73 -7.64 2.19 -0.85
C CYS A 73 -6.64 2.26 -2.00
N THR A 74 -5.66 3.14 -1.87
CA THR A 74 -4.56 3.26 -2.81
C THR A 74 -3.24 3.12 -2.07
N ILE A 75 -2.40 2.19 -2.49
CA ILE A 75 -1.11 1.93 -1.86
C ILE A 75 -0.03 1.97 -2.92
N ASP A 76 0.82 2.98 -2.81
CA ASP A 76 1.86 3.21 -3.79
C ASP A 76 3.09 2.34 -3.53
N ARG A 77 3.76 1.97 -4.61
CA ARG A 77 5.04 1.25 -4.53
C ARG A 77 6.12 2.13 -3.92
N GLY A 78 7.14 1.52 -3.35
CA GLY A 78 8.31 2.24 -2.88
C GLY A 78 9.13 2.87 -4.01
N SER A 79 9.90 3.87 -3.66
CA SER A 79 10.87 4.47 -4.60
C SER A 79 12.07 3.53 -4.79
N VAL A 80 13.04 3.57 -3.90
CA VAL A 80 14.14 2.59 -3.87
C VAL A 80 13.80 1.46 -2.92
N ASP A 81 13.41 1.80 -1.69
CA ASP A 81 12.92 0.83 -0.69
C ASP A 81 11.43 0.57 -0.88
N ASP A 82 10.89 -0.36 -0.12
CA ASP A 82 9.52 -0.81 -0.24
C ASP A 82 8.53 -0.03 0.64
N THR A 83 7.28 -0.02 0.23
CA THR A 83 6.15 0.35 1.08
C THR A 83 5.69 -0.90 1.82
N VAL A 84 5.50 -0.83 3.13
CA VAL A 84 5.25 -2.02 3.97
C VAL A 84 4.02 -1.83 4.84
N ILE A 85 3.15 -2.84 4.86
CA ILE A 85 2.02 -2.94 5.80
C ILE A 85 2.20 -4.21 6.62
N GLY A 86 2.33 -4.04 7.94
CA GLY A 86 2.61 -5.13 8.87
C GLY A 86 1.44 -6.07 9.12
N ASN A 87 1.71 -7.19 9.76
CA ASN A 87 0.72 -8.23 10.03
C ASN A 87 -0.50 -7.70 10.77
N ASN A 88 -1.67 -8.24 10.42
CA ASN A 88 -2.92 -7.97 11.15
C ASN A 88 -3.26 -6.47 11.25
N THR A 89 -2.91 -5.69 10.26
CA THR A 89 -3.25 -4.29 10.15
C THR A 89 -4.47 -4.12 9.26
N TYR A 90 -5.39 -3.26 9.66
CA TYR A 90 -6.64 -2.99 8.96
C TYR A 90 -6.69 -1.55 8.49
N LEU A 91 -6.95 -1.35 7.20
CA LEU A 91 -7.18 -0.04 6.60
C LEU A 91 -8.64 0.05 6.19
N ASP A 92 -9.32 1.07 6.68
CA ASP A 92 -10.70 1.37 6.29
C ASP A 92 -10.76 2.00 4.89
N ASN A 93 -11.94 2.31 4.43
CA ASN A 93 -12.18 2.76 3.06
C ASN A 93 -11.37 4.02 2.69
N GLN A 94 -10.88 4.04 1.46
CA GLN A 94 -10.24 5.21 0.87
C GLN A 94 -9.00 5.71 1.62
N VAL A 95 -8.30 4.85 2.32
CA VAL A 95 -7.00 5.20 2.90
C VAL A 95 -5.96 5.29 1.78
N HIS A 96 -5.15 6.34 1.82
CA HIS A 96 -4.03 6.50 0.90
C HIS A 96 -2.70 6.25 1.62
N VAL A 97 -1.92 5.35 1.10
CA VAL A 97 -0.57 5.03 1.60
C VAL A 97 0.43 5.39 0.50
N ALA A 98 1.16 6.48 0.72
CA ALA A 98 2.15 6.95 -0.26
C ALA A 98 3.40 6.06 -0.26
N HIS A 99 4.31 6.35 -1.17
CA HIS A 99 5.55 5.60 -1.36
C HIS A 99 6.39 5.55 -0.07
N ASN A 100 7.01 4.42 0.18
CA ASN A 100 7.94 4.20 1.30
C ASN A 100 7.34 4.34 2.71
N VAL A 101 6.03 4.40 2.83
CA VAL A 101 5.35 4.35 4.13
C VAL A 101 5.56 2.97 4.74
N GLN A 102 5.83 2.95 6.04
CA GLN A 102 5.95 1.71 6.80
C GLN A 102 4.94 1.72 7.93
N ILE A 103 3.96 0.83 7.85
CA ILE A 103 2.95 0.64 8.89
C ILE A 103 3.26 -0.67 9.60
N GLY A 104 3.34 -0.60 10.92
CA GLY A 104 3.64 -1.77 11.75
C GLY A 104 2.48 -2.77 11.82
N SER A 105 2.59 -3.69 12.76
CA SER A 105 1.60 -4.75 12.97
C SER A 105 0.49 -4.30 13.93
N ASN A 106 -0.68 -4.93 13.79
CA ASN A 106 -1.84 -4.71 14.66
C ASN A 106 -2.33 -3.26 14.70
N CYS A 107 -2.25 -2.55 13.58
CA CYS A 107 -2.73 -1.18 13.47
C CYS A 107 -4.17 -1.15 12.94
N MET A 108 -4.91 -0.11 13.30
CA MET A 108 -6.24 0.18 12.76
C MET A 108 -6.27 1.61 12.25
N ILE A 109 -6.56 1.78 10.98
CA ILE A 109 -6.51 3.09 10.30
C ILE A 109 -7.90 3.40 9.77
N ALA A 110 -8.49 4.49 10.23
CA ALA A 110 -9.83 4.91 9.82
C ALA A 110 -9.88 5.40 8.38
N GLY A 111 -11.10 5.52 7.85
CA GLY A 111 -11.34 5.93 6.48
C GLY A 111 -10.79 7.31 6.12
N GLN A 112 -10.34 7.43 4.89
CA GLN A 112 -9.81 8.66 4.31
C GLN A 112 -8.54 9.21 4.97
N VAL A 113 -7.90 8.44 5.83
CA VAL A 113 -6.56 8.81 6.33
C VAL A 113 -5.55 8.73 5.20
N GLY A 114 -4.69 9.73 5.09
CA GLY A 114 -3.60 9.75 4.14
C GLY A 114 -2.25 9.77 4.85
N PHE A 115 -1.32 8.97 4.36
CA PHE A 115 0.06 8.96 4.83
C PHE A 115 0.96 9.58 3.77
N ALA A 116 1.66 10.64 4.12
CA ALA A 116 2.69 11.20 3.25
C ALA A 116 3.86 10.22 3.06
N GLY A 117 4.56 10.36 1.98
CA GLY A 117 5.69 9.49 1.67
C GLY A 117 6.69 9.35 2.80
N SER A 118 7.20 8.16 3.00
CA SER A 118 8.20 7.79 4.01
C SER A 118 7.74 7.92 5.47
N THR A 119 6.45 8.10 5.72
CA THR A 119 5.90 8.08 7.08
C THR A 119 6.10 6.71 7.71
N LYS A 120 6.46 6.70 8.98
CA LYS A 120 6.59 5.46 9.76
C LYS A 120 5.56 5.42 10.87
N VAL A 121 4.84 4.33 10.95
CA VAL A 121 3.84 4.04 11.98
C VAL A 121 4.30 2.79 12.73
N GLY A 122 4.35 2.86 14.04
CA GLY A 122 4.74 1.73 14.87
C GLY A 122 3.68 0.64 14.95
N ASN A 123 3.86 -0.30 15.85
CA ASN A 123 2.91 -1.38 16.09
C ASN A 123 1.78 -0.92 17.02
N ASN A 124 0.61 -1.56 16.90
CA ASN A 124 -0.54 -1.34 17.79
C ASN A 124 -1.05 0.11 17.80
N VAL A 125 -0.96 0.79 16.66
CA VAL A 125 -1.40 2.17 16.52
C VAL A 125 -2.82 2.22 15.97
N SER A 126 -3.66 3.08 16.57
CA SER A 126 -5.00 3.38 16.05
C SER A 126 -5.04 4.83 15.61
N ILE A 127 -5.47 5.06 14.37
CA ILE A 127 -5.55 6.41 13.80
C ILE A 127 -7.00 6.68 13.41
N GLY A 128 -7.58 7.72 13.99
CA GLY A 128 -8.90 8.23 13.62
C GLY A 128 -8.87 9.02 12.32
N GLY A 129 -10.01 9.06 11.64
CA GLY A 129 -10.16 9.79 10.39
C GLY A 129 -10.21 11.31 10.55
#